data_d68a11b461efebf12653bf41a048e336
#
_entry.id   d68a11b461efebf12653bf41a048e336
#
_cell.length_a   1.000
_cell.length_b   1.000
_cell.length_c   1.000
_cell.angle_alpha   90.00
_cell.angle_beta   90.00
_cell.angle_gamma   90.00
#
_symmetry.space_group_name_H-M   'P 1'
#
loop_
_entity.id
_entity.type
_entity.pdbx_description
1 polymer ?
#
loop_
_entity_poly.entity_id
_entity_poly.type
_entity_poly.pdbx_seq_one_letter_code
_entity_poly.pdbx_strand_id
1 'polypeptide(L)'
;MERTDFKYIHLIATGGSIMHNLALALHDQGIKVTGSDDEIYEPAKSRLAAAGILPAEEGWFPAKLDNRPDAVILGMHARADNPELLRAQELGIPVYSFPDFIYELSKHKQRIVIGGSHGKTSITSIIMHVLQHCNRLFDYAVGAQLEGFDRMVRLTDDAPIIIIEGDEYLSDPIKRVPKFHLYHHHIAVISGISWDHINVFPTPEVYRDQFRIFAEMTPKAGTLIYNQDDEQVQLVAVPRNPADINYIGYTVHPHSIINGKTILHTKKEGDIEIPLFGEHNLRNISAAKEVCKKIGIKAPDFYEALKTFKGAAKRLERLGESSSSVLLRDFAHAPSKVKATTEAVKAQYPQRKLVACVELHTFSSLNKNFLPQYVRSLDRADVPIVFFSPKTVEHKRMEMLSEEDLRHAFGNPKLQVFTDSTALLEHLKGMDWQNANLLLMSSGTYQNLDLEALKKAVL
;
A
#
# COMPACT_ATOMS: atom_id res chain seq x y z
N MET A 1 13.99 -25.77 -14.84
CA MET A 1 15.02 -25.04 -14.06
C MET A 1 14.91 -25.56 -12.66
N GLU A 2 15.99 -26.12 -12.10
CA GLU A 2 15.99 -26.58 -10.71
C GLU A 2 15.79 -25.38 -9.79
N ARG A 3 14.97 -25.56 -8.76
CA ARG A 3 14.76 -24.59 -7.69
C ARG A 3 16.08 -24.40 -6.95
N THR A 4 16.45 -23.17 -6.65
CA THR A 4 17.62 -22.88 -5.82
C THR A 4 17.28 -23.33 -4.40
N ASP A 5 17.93 -24.39 -3.92
CA ASP A 5 17.68 -25.00 -2.61
C ASP A 5 18.49 -24.25 -1.54
N PHE A 6 17.95 -23.11 -1.07
CA PHE A 6 18.55 -22.33 0.00
C PHE A 6 18.36 -23.05 1.35
N LYS A 7 19.45 -23.25 2.10
CA LYS A 7 19.43 -23.85 3.44
C LYS A 7 19.75 -22.85 4.54
N TYR A 8 20.51 -21.81 4.21
CA TYR A 8 20.91 -20.77 5.14
C TYR A 8 20.90 -19.40 4.49
N ILE A 9 20.12 -18.47 5.03
CA ILE A 9 19.95 -17.10 4.54
C ILE A 9 20.30 -16.10 5.66
N HIS A 10 20.99 -15.04 5.29
CA HIS A 10 21.24 -13.90 6.17
C HIS A 10 20.53 -12.62 5.64
N LEU A 11 19.83 -11.88 6.53
CA LEU A 11 19.13 -10.66 6.17
C LEU A 11 19.82 -9.43 6.78
N ILE A 12 20.20 -8.47 5.95
CA ILE A 12 20.68 -7.14 6.35
C ILE A 12 19.48 -6.20 6.41
N ALA A 13 19.27 -5.50 7.51
CA ALA A 13 18.08 -4.72 7.87
C ALA A 13 16.83 -5.62 8.07
N THR A 14 16.97 -6.62 8.95
CA THR A 14 15.94 -7.64 9.19
C THR A 14 14.72 -7.12 9.92
N GLY A 15 14.80 -6.00 10.66
CA GLY A 15 13.68 -5.39 11.40
C GLY A 15 12.66 -4.64 10.52
N GLY A 16 13.01 -4.38 9.25
CA GLY A 16 12.11 -3.73 8.30
C GLY A 16 10.77 -4.47 8.15
N SER A 17 9.67 -3.72 7.90
CA SER A 17 8.31 -4.28 7.87
C SER A 17 8.16 -5.50 6.97
N ILE A 18 8.63 -5.45 5.73
CA ILE A 18 8.55 -6.60 4.81
C ILE A 18 9.67 -7.63 5.09
N MET A 19 10.83 -7.17 5.55
CA MET A 19 12.00 -8.01 5.77
C MET A 19 11.81 -9.02 6.90
N HIS A 20 11.27 -8.59 8.06
CA HIS A 20 10.99 -9.56 9.15
C HIS A 20 9.90 -10.56 8.75
N ASN A 21 8.91 -10.17 7.93
CA ASN A 21 7.92 -11.10 7.42
C ASN A 21 8.53 -12.12 6.44
N LEU A 22 9.50 -11.72 5.62
CA LEU A 22 10.27 -12.64 4.79
C LEU A 22 11.12 -13.58 5.65
N ALA A 23 11.82 -13.06 6.67
CA ALA A 23 12.60 -13.88 7.60
C ALA A 23 11.75 -14.98 8.24
N LEU A 24 10.56 -14.62 8.72
CA LEU A 24 9.59 -15.56 9.29
C LEU A 24 9.09 -16.59 8.26
N ALA A 25 8.76 -16.15 7.04
CA ALA A 25 8.30 -17.05 5.98
C ALA A 25 9.37 -18.07 5.56
N LEU A 26 10.64 -17.67 5.52
CA LEU A 26 11.77 -18.58 5.25
C LEU A 26 12.02 -19.54 6.41
N HIS A 27 11.96 -19.04 7.64
CA HIS A 27 12.09 -19.87 8.85
C HIS A 27 11.01 -20.95 8.92
N ASP A 28 9.75 -20.63 8.58
CA ASP A 28 8.65 -21.61 8.55
C ASP A 28 8.85 -22.72 7.51
N GLN A 29 9.64 -22.44 6.46
CA GLN A 29 10.04 -23.45 5.48
C GLN A 29 11.23 -24.32 5.95
N GLY A 30 11.71 -24.13 7.17
CA GLY A 30 12.86 -24.86 7.72
C GLY A 30 14.22 -24.33 7.26
N ILE A 31 14.27 -23.16 6.60
CA ILE A 31 15.52 -22.51 6.22
C ILE A 31 16.13 -21.88 7.47
N LYS A 32 17.43 -22.09 7.68
CA LYS A 32 18.17 -21.39 8.72
C LYS A 32 18.22 -19.91 8.37
N VAL A 33 17.69 -19.06 9.25
CA VAL A 33 17.65 -17.60 9.06
C VAL A 33 18.44 -16.91 10.16
N THR A 34 19.30 -15.98 9.75
CA THR A 34 19.96 -15.02 10.64
C THR A 34 19.75 -13.61 10.09
N GLY A 35 19.96 -12.60 10.91
CA GLY A 35 19.86 -11.22 10.44
C GLY A 35 20.58 -10.25 11.36
N SER A 36 20.64 -9.01 10.91
CA SER A 36 21.16 -7.86 11.64
C SER A 36 20.35 -6.60 11.29
N ASP A 37 20.27 -5.69 12.24
CA ASP A 37 19.69 -4.36 12.06
C ASP A 37 20.29 -3.42 13.09
N ASP A 38 20.36 -2.12 12.81
CA ASP A 38 20.79 -1.11 13.76
C ASP A 38 19.75 -0.84 14.85
N GLU A 39 18.46 -1.05 14.52
CA GLU A 39 17.36 -0.91 15.48
C GLU A 39 16.14 -1.74 15.02
N ILE A 40 15.56 -2.52 15.93
CA ILE A 40 14.40 -3.37 15.64
C ILE A 40 13.21 -2.96 16.51
N TYR A 41 12.19 -2.39 15.85
CA TYR A 41 10.96 -1.91 16.49
C TYR A 41 9.86 -2.97 16.51
N GLU A 42 8.82 -2.71 17.30
CA GLU A 42 7.57 -3.48 17.23
C GLU A 42 6.80 -3.23 15.91
N PRO A 43 6.14 -4.25 15.37
CA PRO A 43 5.94 -5.61 15.87
C PRO A 43 7.05 -6.60 15.45
N ALA A 44 8.07 -6.17 14.70
CA ALA A 44 9.13 -7.06 14.21
C ALA A 44 9.89 -7.73 15.38
N LYS A 45 10.21 -6.97 16.42
CA LYS A 45 10.95 -7.45 17.59
C LYS A 45 10.27 -8.63 18.26
N SER A 46 9.02 -8.47 18.65
CA SER A 46 8.23 -9.54 19.29
C SER A 46 8.01 -10.74 18.37
N ARG A 47 7.78 -10.52 17.06
CA ARG A 47 7.54 -11.59 16.10
C ARG A 47 8.79 -12.43 15.84
N LEU A 48 9.96 -11.80 15.66
CA LEU A 48 11.24 -12.49 15.48
C LEU A 48 11.66 -13.23 16.76
N ALA A 49 11.41 -12.64 17.94
CA ALA A 49 11.66 -13.28 19.23
C ALA A 49 10.80 -14.54 19.40
N ALA A 50 9.51 -14.48 19.11
CA ALA A 50 8.61 -15.62 19.19
C ALA A 50 9.02 -16.78 18.28
N ALA A 51 9.63 -16.49 17.13
CA ALA A 51 10.17 -17.48 16.21
C ALA A 51 11.60 -17.95 16.56
N GLY A 52 12.24 -17.37 17.59
CA GLY A 52 13.61 -17.71 17.98
C GLY A 52 14.70 -17.24 17.00
N ILE A 53 14.39 -16.26 16.14
CA ILE A 53 15.32 -15.73 15.13
C ILE A 53 15.60 -14.22 15.31
N LEU A 54 15.24 -13.65 16.47
CA LEU A 54 15.62 -12.29 16.82
C LEU A 54 17.16 -12.23 16.97
N PRO A 55 17.86 -11.25 16.33
CA PRO A 55 19.26 -11.01 16.60
C PRO A 55 19.53 -10.80 18.09
N ALA A 56 20.60 -11.40 18.62
CA ALA A 56 20.95 -11.27 20.05
C ALA A 56 21.31 -9.83 20.43
N GLU A 57 21.87 -9.09 19.48
CA GLU A 57 22.30 -7.69 19.64
C GLU A 57 21.90 -6.89 18.39
N GLU A 58 21.54 -5.63 18.59
CA GLU A 58 21.34 -4.66 17.51
C GLU A 58 22.69 -4.17 17.00
N GLY A 59 22.81 -3.93 15.69
CA GLY A 59 24.06 -3.53 15.03
C GLY A 59 24.43 -4.42 13.85
N TRP A 60 25.62 -4.20 13.31
CA TRP A 60 26.16 -4.87 12.13
C TRP A 60 27.38 -5.71 12.48
N PHE A 61 27.35 -7.00 12.18
CA PHE A 61 28.34 -8.00 12.61
C PHE A 61 28.88 -8.81 11.42
N PRO A 62 29.90 -8.31 10.69
CA PRO A 62 30.46 -8.99 9.50
C PRO A 62 30.88 -10.44 9.73
N ALA A 63 31.32 -10.78 10.94
CA ALA A 63 31.71 -12.15 11.32
C ALA A 63 30.56 -13.18 11.21
N LYS A 64 29.29 -12.75 11.23
CA LYS A 64 28.15 -13.64 10.98
C LYS A 64 28.21 -14.29 9.60
N LEU A 65 28.83 -13.62 8.62
CA LEU A 65 28.95 -14.09 7.24
C LEU A 65 30.08 -15.09 7.03
N ASP A 66 31.00 -15.23 8.00
CA ASP A 66 32.06 -16.24 7.95
C ASP A 66 31.49 -17.68 7.98
N ASN A 67 30.26 -17.83 8.46
CA ASN A 67 29.48 -19.08 8.38
C ASN A 67 28.93 -19.39 6.99
N ARG A 68 29.23 -18.54 5.99
CA ARG A 68 28.88 -18.67 4.57
C ARG A 68 27.40 -19.02 4.32
N PRO A 69 26.46 -18.08 4.54
CA PRO A 69 25.08 -18.28 4.09
C PRO A 69 25.04 -18.48 2.57
N ASP A 70 24.04 -19.21 2.08
CA ASP A 70 23.82 -19.45 0.65
C ASP A 70 23.50 -18.15 -0.09
N ALA A 71 22.87 -17.21 0.61
CA ALA A 71 22.61 -15.85 0.10
C ALA A 71 22.45 -14.83 1.24
N VAL A 72 22.65 -13.56 0.88
CA VAL A 72 22.34 -12.41 1.71
C VAL A 72 21.19 -11.63 1.06
N ILE A 73 20.18 -11.25 1.85
CA ILE A 73 19.08 -10.41 1.40
C ILE A 73 19.28 -9.01 1.97
N LEU A 74 19.40 -8.02 1.08
CA LEU A 74 19.66 -6.63 1.43
C LEU A 74 18.36 -5.85 1.54
N GLY A 75 18.05 -5.33 2.72
CA GLY A 75 16.93 -4.42 2.95
C GLY A 75 17.19 -3.03 2.37
N MET A 76 16.13 -2.36 1.95
CA MET A 76 16.19 -1.04 1.28
C MET A 76 16.83 0.05 2.17
N HIS A 77 16.66 -0.04 3.49
CA HIS A 77 17.19 0.96 4.44
C HIS A 77 18.65 0.73 4.82
N ALA A 78 19.26 -0.37 4.39
CA ALA A 78 20.69 -0.56 4.54
C ALA A 78 21.46 0.44 3.66
N ARG A 79 22.67 0.79 4.09
CA ARG A 79 23.55 1.70 3.34
C ARG A 79 24.45 0.90 2.42
N ALA A 80 24.90 1.51 1.34
CA ALA A 80 25.85 0.89 0.40
C ALA A 80 27.22 0.57 1.05
N ASP A 81 27.56 1.28 2.13
CA ASP A 81 28.77 1.07 2.94
C ASP A 81 28.54 0.17 4.17
N ASN A 82 27.42 -0.55 4.23
CA ASN A 82 27.12 -1.46 5.33
C ASN A 82 28.22 -2.54 5.45
N PRO A 83 28.82 -2.76 6.65
CA PRO A 83 29.96 -3.65 6.81
C PRO A 83 29.66 -5.12 6.53
N GLU A 84 28.42 -5.58 6.77
CA GLU A 84 28.02 -6.94 6.41
C GLU A 84 27.85 -7.10 4.89
N LEU A 85 27.33 -6.07 4.20
CA LEU A 85 27.24 -6.06 2.74
C LEU A 85 28.63 -6.15 2.11
N LEU A 86 29.59 -5.34 2.60
CA LEU A 86 30.97 -5.38 2.11
C LEU A 86 31.61 -6.75 2.36
N ARG A 87 31.37 -7.36 3.54
CA ARG A 87 31.86 -8.70 3.85
C ARG A 87 31.25 -9.77 2.95
N ALA A 88 29.95 -9.68 2.64
CA ALA A 88 29.30 -10.60 1.71
C ALA A 88 29.96 -10.56 0.32
N GLN A 89 30.21 -9.33 -0.18
CA GLN A 89 30.88 -9.10 -1.46
C GLN A 89 32.32 -9.66 -1.47
N GLU A 90 33.08 -9.45 -0.38
CA GLU A 90 34.44 -9.98 -0.20
C GLU A 90 34.48 -11.50 -0.22
N LEU A 91 33.51 -12.15 0.41
CA LEU A 91 33.37 -13.61 0.46
C LEU A 91 32.75 -14.20 -0.82
N GLY A 92 32.30 -13.37 -1.77
CA GLY A 92 31.61 -13.80 -2.98
C GLY A 92 30.26 -14.45 -2.73
N ILE A 93 29.58 -14.09 -1.62
CA ILE A 93 28.23 -14.59 -1.29
C ILE A 93 27.22 -13.85 -2.16
N PRO A 94 26.26 -14.54 -2.81
CA PRO A 94 25.21 -13.88 -3.60
C PRO A 94 24.40 -12.92 -2.75
N VAL A 95 24.22 -11.68 -3.24
CA VAL A 95 23.43 -10.64 -2.59
C VAL A 95 22.19 -10.35 -3.44
N TYR A 96 21.02 -10.47 -2.85
CA TYR A 96 19.73 -10.17 -3.47
C TYR A 96 19.08 -8.98 -2.78
N SER A 97 18.42 -8.12 -3.55
CA SER A 97 17.38 -7.26 -2.98
C SER A 97 16.15 -8.10 -2.60
N PHE A 98 15.26 -7.55 -1.77
CA PHE A 98 13.98 -8.22 -1.47
C PHE A 98 13.23 -8.64 -2.74
N PRO A 99 12.98 -7.76 -3.73
CA PRO A 99 12.25 -8.15 -4.94
C PRO A 99 13.00 -9.16 -5.82
N ASP A 100 14.33 -9.07 -5.94
CA ASP A 100 15.11 -10.09 -6.66
C ASP A 100 14.94 -11.47 -6.01
N PHE A 101 14.94 -11.52 -4.67
CA PHE A 101 14.81 -12.77 -3.96
C PHE A 101 13.40 -13.38 -4.08
N ILE A 102 12.36 -12.54 -4.01
CA ILE A 102 10.97 -12.98 -4.30
C ILE A 102 10.86 -13.51 -5.73
N TYR A 103 11.49 -12.85 -6.70
CA TYR A 103 11.55 -13.37 -8.07
C TYR A 103 12.25 -14.73 -8.14
N GLU A 104 13.40 -14.88 -7.49
CA GLU A 104 14.17 -16.12 -7.47
C GLU A 104 13.32 -17.29 -6.96
N LEU A 105 12.61 -17.12 -5.86
CA LEU A 105 11.74 -18.15 -5.27
C LEU A 105 10.42 -18.37 -6.03
N SER A 106 10.04 -17.45 -6.93
CA SER A 106 8.78 -17.53 -7.67
C SER A 106 8.95 -17.76 -9.19
N LYS A 107 10.13 -18.10 -9.67
CA LYS A 107 10.41 -18.31 -11.10
C LYS A 107 9.49 -19.33 -11.76
N HIS A 108 9.08 -20.34 -11.04
CA HIS A 108 8.19 -21.42 -11.49
C HIS A 108 6.69 -21.09 -11.30
N LYS A 109 6.34 -19.92 -10.73
CA LYS A 109 4.97 -19.49 -10.44
C LYS A 109 4.50 -18.45 -11.44
N GLN A 110 3.19 -18.38 -11.66
CA GLN A 110 2.60 -17.24 -12.35
C GLN A 110 2.61 -16.03 -11.41
N ARG A 111 3.38 -15.00 -11.75
CA ARG A 111 3.53 -13.77 -10.97
C ARG A 111 2.52 -12.73 -11.41
N ILE A 112 1.69 -12.30 -10.46
CA ILE A 112 0.68 -11.26 -10.62
C ILE A 112 1.14 -10.06 -9.82
N VAL A 113 1.48 -8.95 -10.49
CA VAL A 113 2.07 -7.76 -9.84
C VAL A 113 1.13 -6.59 -9.96
N ILE A 114 0.74 -6.05 -8.80
CA ILE A 114 -0.21 -4.94 -8.70
C ILE A 114 0.57 -3.64 -8.50
N GLY A 115 0.78 -2.88 -9.57
CA GLY A 115 1.43 -1.57 -9.55
C GLY A 115 0.43 -0.41 -9.54
N GLY A 116 0.93 0.78 -9.21
CA GLY A 116 0.16 2.02 -9.19
C GLY A 116 0.47 2.90 -7.99
N SER A 117 0.25 4.20 -8.11
CA SER A 117 0.46 5.15 -7.01
C SER A 117 -0.55 4.97 -5.87
N HIS A 118 -1.72 4.41 -6.18
CA HIS A 118 -2.81 4.14 -5.24
C HIS A 118 -3.54 2.85 -5.61
N GLY A 119 -4.35 2.31 -4.70
CA GLY A 119 -5.16 1.11 -4.94
C GLY A 119 -4.42 -0.23 -4.79
N LYS A 120 -3.09 -0.28 -4.83
CA LYS A 120 -2.29 -1.52 -4.76
C LYS A 120 -2.77 -2.47 -3.66
N THR A 121 -2.71 -2.03 -2.42
CA THR A 121 -3.09 -2.84 -1.24
C THR A 121 -4.55 -3.30 -1.30
N SER A 122 -5.47 -2.42 -1.71
CA SER A 122 -6.90 -2.76 -1.81
C SER A 122 -7.16 -3.82 -2.90
N ILE A 123 -6.56 -3.66 -4.08
CA ILE A 123 -6.69 -4.63 -5.17
C ILE A 123 -6.10 -5.98 -4.75
N THR A 124 -4.89 -5.97 -4.17
CA THR A 124 -4.22 -7.18 -3.66
C THR A 124 -5.06 -7.88 -2.59
N SER A 125 -5.62 -7.12 -1.62
CA SER A 125 -6.49 -7.67 -0.57
C SER A 125 -7.75 -8.31 -1.12
N ILE A 126 -8.41 -7.68 -2.10
CA ILE A 126 -9.60 -8.24 -2.74
C ILE A 126 -9.25 -9.56 -3.44
N ILE A 127 -8.17 -9.59 -4.22
CA ILE A 127 -7.73 -10.81 -4.92
C ILE A 127 -7.45 -11.94 -3.92
N MET A 128 -6.69 -11.65 -2.86
CA MET A 128 -6.32 -12.62 -1.84
C MET A 128 -7.55 -13.15 -1.08
N HIS A 129 -8.50 -12.26 -0.72
CA HIS A 129 -9.75 -12.64 -0.09
C HIS A 129 -10.60 -13.56 -0.98
N VAL A 130 -10.72 -13.23 -2.28
CA VAL A 130 -11.42 -14.06 -3.26
C VAL A 130 -10.77 -15.43 -3.41
N LEU A 131 -9.44 -15.49 -3.52
CA LEU A 131 -8.70 -16.75 -3.62
C LEU A 131 -8.86 -17.61 -2.38
N GLN A 132 -8.84 -17.02 -1.19
CA GLN A 132 -9.08 -17.71 0.08
C GLN A 132 -10.53 -18.23 0.15
N HIS A 133 -11.51 -17.42 -0.21
CA HIS A 133 -12.93 -17.82 -0.29
C HIS A 133 -13.13 -19.03 -1.23
N CYS A 134 -12.42 -19.03 -2.36
CA CYS A 134 -12.47 -20.12 -3.34
C CYS A 134 -11.54 -21.31 -3.01
N ASN A 135 -10.90 -21.36 -1.84
CA ASN A 135 -9.95 -22.38 -1.43
C ASN A 135 -8.83 -22.64 -2.46
N ARG A 136 -8.33 -21.57 -3.12
CA ARG A 136 -7.23 -21.67 -4.09
C ARG A 136 -5.90 -21.54 -3.38
N LEU A 137 -4.93 -22.36 -3.79
CA LEU A 137 -3.55 -22.23 -3.32
C LEU A 137 -2.86 -21.07 -4.02
N PHE A 138 -2.28 -20.17 -3.24
CA PHE A 138 -1.51 -19.02 -3.73
C PHE A 138 -0.49 -18.57 -2.70
N ASP A 139 0.59 -17.98 -3.19
CA ASP A 139 1.57 -17.25 -2.40
C ASP A 139 1.34 -15.75 -2.52
N TYR A 140 1.97 -14.98 -1.65
CA TYR A 140 1.87 -13.52 -1.70
C TYR A 140 3.05 -12.80 -1.06
N ALA A 141 3.30 -11.57 -1.52
CA ALA A 141 4.18 -10.59 -0.91
C ALA A 141 3.50 -9.22 -0.97
N VAL A 142 3.09 -8.69 0.17
CA VAL A 142 2.26 -7.49 0.29
C VAL A 142 2.91 -6.45 1.20
N GLY A 143 2.65 -5.17 0.94
CA GLY A 143 3.28 -4.05 1.65
C GLY A 143 2.62 -3.69 2.99
N ALA A 144 1.52 -4.33 3.36
CA ALA A 144 0.79 -4.06 4.60
C ALA A 144 0.18 -5.34 5.18
N GLN A 145 -0.04 -5.34 6.50
CA GLN A 145 -0.78 -6.41 7.16
C GLN A 145 -2.24 -6.39 6.71
N LEU A 146 -2.74 -7.53 6.26
CA LEU A 146 -4.10 -7.70 5.79
C LEU A 146 -4.93 -8.51 6.80
N GLU A 147 -6.22 -8.17 6.95
CA GLU A 147 -7.15 -8.92 7.79
C GLU A 147 -7.31 -10.36 7.27
N GLY A 148 -7.21 -11.33 8.17
CA GLY A 148 -7.27 -12.76 7.82
C GLY A 148 -5.95 -13.37 7.32
N PHE A 149 -4.86 -12.59 7.33
CA PHE A 149 -3.52 -13.06 6.97
C PHE A 149 -2.52 -12.69 8.07
N ASP A 150 -1.89 -13.69 8.67
CA ASP A 150 -0.99 -13.48 9.82
C ASP A 150 0.35 -12.84 9.43
N ARG A 151 0.71 -12.90 8.15
CA ARG A 151 1.98 -12.44 7.61
C ARG A 151 1.79 -11.60 6.34
N MET A 152 2.81 -10.82 6.02
CA MET A 152 2.87 -10.05 4.78
C MET A 152 3.53 -10.82 3.63
N VAL A 153 4.20 -11.93 3.94
CA VAL A 153 4.87 -12.79 2.96
C VAL A 153 4.50 -14.23 3.24
N ARG A 154 4.06 -14.95 2.22
CA ARG A 154 3.87 -16.39 2.17
C ARG A 154 4.54 -16.95 0.93
N LEU A 155 5.38 -17.95 1.11
CA LEU A 155 6.09 -18.66 0.06
C LEU A 155 5.94 -20.15 0.33
N THR A 156 5.49 -20.92 -0.64
CA THR A 156 5.29 -22.37 -0.53
C THR A 156 5.77 -23.05 -1.80
N ASP A 157 5.89 -24.36 -1.79
CA ASP A 157 6.35 -25.12 -2.96
C ASP A 157 5.21 -25.41 -3.94
N ASP A 158 4.02 -25.59 -3.42
CA ASP A 158 2.85 -26.10 -4.13
C ASP A 158 1.94 -25.02 -4.73
N ALA A 159 2.05 -23.76 -4.30
CA ALA A 159 1.25 -22.68 -4.83
C ALA A 159 1.63 -22.36 -6.28
N PRO A 160 0.72 -22.45 -7.26
CA PRO A 160 1.02 -22.21 -8.66
C PRO A 160 1.14 -20.74 -9.03
N ILE A 161 0.63 -19.85 -8.19
CA ILE A 161 0.58 -18.40 -8.40
C ILE A 161 1.11 -17.65 -7.19
N ILE A 162 1.63 -16.44 -7.44
CA ILE A 162 1.99 -15.50 -6.39
C ILE A 162 1.41 -14.12 -6.68
N ILE A 163 0.78 -13.51 -5.66
CA ILE A 163 0.23 -12.15 -5.72
C ILE A 163 1.23 -11.20 -5.06
N ILE A 164 1.68 -10.20 -5.80
CA ILE A 164 2.73 -9.29 -5.35
C ILE A 164 2.22 -7.85 -5.40
N GLU A 165 2.32 -7.13 -4.29
CA GLU A 165 2.13 -5.69 -4.27
C GLU A 165 3.37 -5.02 -4.87
N GLY A 166 3.22 -4.47 -6.07
CA GLY A 166 4.27 -3.85 -6.88
C GLY A 166 4.52 -2.40 -6.44
N ASP A 167 5.44 -2.22 -5.50
CA ASP A 167 5.85 -0.90 -5.06
C ASP A 167 6.73 -0.21 -6.11
N GLU A 168 6.42 1.03 -6.44
CA GLU A 168 7.17 1.87 -7.36
C GLU A 168 8.42 2.49 -6.72
N TYR A 169 8.60 2.35 -5.40
CA TYR A 169 9.80 2.83 -4.71
C TYR A 169 11.01 1.91 -4.96
N LEU A 170 12.21 2.44 -4.67
CA LEU A 170 13.48 1.76 -4.96
C LEU A 170 13.63 0.44 -4.22
N SER A 171 14.32 -0.53 -4.87
CA SER A 171 14.54 -1.89 -4.37
C SER A 171 15.54 -1.97 -3.23
N ASP A 172 16.69 -1.32 -3.40
CA ASP A 172 17.86 -1.39 -2.54
C ASP A 172 18.79 -0.19 -2.78
N PRO A 173 19.80 0.04 -1.93
CA PRO A 173 20.72 1.16 -2.06
C PRO A 173 21.74 1.03 -3.21
N ILE A 174 21.86 -0.16 -3.82
CA ILE A 174 22.87 -0.45 -4.87
C ILE A 174 22.25 -0.26 -6.26
N LYS A 175 21.25 -1.08 -6.62
CA LYS A 175 20.60 -1.05 -7.95
C LYS A 175 19.74 0.17 -8.16
N ARG A 176 19.04 0.63 -7.11
CA ARG A 176 18.18 1.82 -7.10
C ARG A 176 17.15 1.86 -8.22
N VAL A 177 16.58 0.70 -8.56
CA VAL A 177 15.45 0.58 -9.49
C VAL A 177 14.15 0.33 -8.73
N PRO A 178 12.98 0.71 -9.29
CA PRO A 178 11.68 0.39 -8.69
C PRO A 178 11.49 -1.11 -8.44
N LYS A 179 10.94 -1.46 -7.28
CA LYS A 179 10.75 -2.88 -6.90
C LYS A 179 9.92 -3.63 -7.93
N PHE A 180 8.86 -3.02 -8.47
CA PHE A 180 7.96 -3.70 -9.41
C PHE A 180 8.62 -4.09 -10.74
N HIS A 181 9.76 -3.49 -11.12
CA HIS A 181 10.54 -3.92 -12.28
C HIS A 181 11.22 -5.27 -12.07
N LEU A 182 11.55 -5.63 -10.82
CA LEU A 182 12.34 -6.82 -10.50
C LEU A 182 11.50 -8.10 -10.34
N TYR A 183 10.18 -7.99 -10.29
CA TYR A 183 9.30 -9.16 -10.11
C TYR A 183 9.02 -9.93 -11.40
N HIS A 184 9.33 -9.38 -12.58
CA HIS A 184 9.11 -10.02 -13.89
C HIS A 184 7.71 -10.66 -14.01
N HIS A 185 6.68 -9.82 -13.96
CA HIS A 185 5.28 -10.24 -13.95
C HIS A 185 4.85 -11.02 -15.20
N HIS A 186 3.82 -11.86 -15.06
CA HIS A 186 3.05 -12.43 -16.17
C HIS A 186 1.72 -11.70 -16.35
N ILE A 187 1.14 -11.23 -15.23
CA ILE A 187 -0.03 -10.37 -15.20
C ILE A 187 0.36 -9.11 -14.42
N ALA A 188 0.23 -7.96 -15.03
CA ALA A 188 0.44 -6.66 -14.41
C ALA A 188 -0.88 -5.92 -14.25
N VAL A 189 -1.00 -5.15 -13.17
CA VAL A 189 -2.05 -4.14 -13.00
C VAL A 189 -1.39 -2.78 -12.87
N ILE A 190 -1.91 -1.74 -13.55
CA ILE A 190 -1.59 -0.34 -13.30
C ILE A 190 -2.87 0.37 -12.86
N SER A 191 -2.97 0.63 -11.55
CA SER A 191 -4.19 1.13 -10.93
C SER A 191 -4.35 2.65 -10.99
N GLY A 192 -3.26 3.39 -11.21
CA GLY A 192 -3.25 4.83 -11.36
C GLY A 192 -1.83 5.38 -11.28
N ILE A 193 -1.59 6.55 -11.88
CA ILE A 193 -0.30 7.25 -11.85
C ILE A 193 -0.52 8.66 -11.34
N SER A 194 -0.08 8.91 -10.12
CA SER A 194 -0.12 10.22 -9.48
C SER A 194 1.23 10.48 -8.84
N TRP A 195 1.91 11.54 -9.27
CA TRP A 195 3.27 11.84 -8.85
C TRP A 195 3.44 11.86 -7.33
N ASP A 196 4.38 11.06 -6.85
CA ASP A 196 4.77 10.94 -5.45
C ASP A 196 6.28 10.66 -5.37
N HIS A 197 6.83 10.52 -4.13
CA HIS A 197 8.24 10.19 -3.91
C HIS A 197 9.21 11.17 -4.58
N ILE A 198 8.97 12.48 -4.41
CA ILE A 198 9.76 13.56 -5.04
C ILE A 198 11.26 13.52 -4.73
N ASN A 199 11.64 12.89 -3.61
CA ASN A 199 13.03 12.65 -3.22
C ASN A 199 13.75 11.62 -4.11
N VAL A 200 13.01 10.82 -4.86
CA VAL A 200 13.52 9.79 -5.77
C VAL A 200 13.19 10.12 -7.22
N PHE A 201 11.99 10.61 -7.47
CA PHE A 201 11.49 10.97 -8.81
C PHE A 201 11.23 12.48 -8.86
N PRO A 202 12.21 13.27 -9.29
CA PRO A 202 12.16 14.72 -9.17
C PRO A 202 11.09 15.40 -10.04
N THR A 203 10.60 14.72 -11.09
CA THR A 203 9.53 15.23 -11.95
C THR A 203 8.44 14.19 -12.22
N PRO A 204 7.22 14.64 -12.58
CA PRO A 204 6.12 13.74 -12.95
C PRO A 204 6.47 12.82 -14.12
N GLU A 205 7.27 13.30 -15.09
CA GLU A 205 7.69 12.54 -16.28
C GLU A 205 8.58 11.37 -15.88
N VAL A 206 9.59 11.61 -15.04
CA VAL A 206 10.50 10.57 -14.52
C VAL A 206 9.72 9.51 -13.75
N TYR A 207 8.73 9.93 -12.95
CA TYR A 207 7.86 9.02 -12.21
C TYR A 207 6.98 8.17 -13.15
N ARG A 208 6.31 8.81 -14.12
CA ARG A 208 5.46 8.14 -15.13
C ARG A 208 6.26 7.14 -15.97
N ASP A 209 7.51 7.48 -16.32
CA ASP A 209 8.39 6.59 -17.10
C ASP A 209 8.66 5.26 -16.40
N GLN A 210 8.63 5.19 -15.08
CA GLN A 210 8.76 3.93 -14.36
C GLN A 210 7.59 2.98 -14.66
N PHE A 211 6.39 3.52 -14.78
CA PHE A 211 5.20 2.73 -15.17
C PHE A 211 5.20 2.35 -16.64
N ARG A 212 5.77 3.20 -17.51
CA ARG A 212 5.96 2.85 -18.93
C ARG A 212 6.90 1.65 -19.06
N ILE A 213 8.05 1.67 -18.37
CA ILE A 213 8.99 0.54 -18.33
C ILE A 213 8.30 -0.70 -17.78
N PHE A 214 7.55 -0.59 -16.68
CA PHE A 214 6.80 -1.70 -16.09
C PHE A 214 5.79 -2.29 -17.08
N ALA A 215 5.04 -1.48 -17.82
CA ALA A 215 4.12 -1.93 -18.86
C ALA A 215 4.86 -2.66 -20.02
N GLU A 216 5.98 -2.12 -20.46
CA GLU A 216 6.80 -2.68 -21.53
C GLU A 216 7.47 -4.01 -21.18
N MET A 217 7.65 -4.27 -19.88
CA MET A 217 8.17 -5.56 -19.37
C MET A 217 7.15 -6.70 -19.40
N THR A 218 5.89 -6.44 -19.77
CA THR A 218 4.88 -7.49 -19.89
C THR A 218 5.32 -8.48 -20.97
N PRO A 219 5.51 -9.78 -20.67
CA PRO A 219 6.02 -10.74 -21.61
C PRO A 219 5.00 -11.09 -22.70
N LYS A 220 5.46 -11.72 -23.79
CA LYS A 220 4.56 -12.30 -24.81
C LYS A 220 3.55 -13.23 -24.15
N ALA A 221 2.30 -13.17 -24.59
CA ALA A 221 1.14 -13.82 -24.00
C ALA A 221 0.80 -13.36 -22.55
N GLY A 222 1.54 -12.40 -22.02
CA GLY A 222 1.22 -11.77 -20.74
C GLY A 222 -0.04 -10.91 -20.77
N THR A 223 -0.40 -10.36 -19.65
CA THR A 223 -1.60 -9.51 -19.53
C THR A 223 -1.25 -8.22 -18.81
N LEU A 224 -1.64 -7.07 -19.39
CA LEU A 224 -1.63 -5.76 -18.74
C LEU A 224 -3.08 -5.32 -18.50
N ILE A 225 -3.45 -5.20 -17.23
CA ILE A 225 -4.75 -4.68 -16.77
C ILE A 225 -4.53 -3.24 -16.33
N TYR A 226 -5.29 -2.28 -16.84
CA TYR A 226 -5.02 -0.88 -16.62
C TYR A 226 -6.29 -0.05 -16.41
N ASN A 227 -6.18 0.97 -15.57
CA ASN A 227 -7.26 1.92 -15.31
C ASN A 227 -7.45 2.83 -16.52
N GLN A 228 -8.59 2.70 -17.23
CA GLN A 228 -8.93 3.51 -18.39
C GLN A 228 -9.35 4.96 -18.04
N ASP A 229 -9.75 5.21 -16.79
CA ASP A 229 -10.20 6.53 -16.37
C ASP A 229 -9.02 7.44 -15.97
N ASP A 230 -7.79 6.91 -15.90
CA ASP A 230 -6.58 7.66 -15.55
C ASP A 230 -5.78 8.03 -16.81
N GLU A 231 -5.73 9.31 -17.12
CA GLU A 231 -5.04 9.83 -18.32
C GLU A 231 -3.55 9.49 -18.35
N GLN A 232 -2.87 9.49 -17.18
CA GLN A 232 -1.46 9.16 -17.11
C GLN A 232 -1.23 7.66 -17.34
N VAL A 233 -2.15 6.81 -16.88
CA VAL A 233 -2.11 5.37 -17.19
C VAL A 233 -2.34 5.13 -18.67
N GLN A 234 -3.27 5.82 -19.30
CA GLN A 234 -3.50 5.69 -20.74
C GLN A 234 -2.25 6.02 -21.57
N LEU A 235 -1.46 7.02 -21.16
CA LEU A 235 -0.22 7.40 -21.84
C LEU A 235 0.85 6.29 -21.82
N VAL A 236 0.86 5.43 -20.80
CA VAL A 236 1.87 4.38 -20.65
C VAL A 236 1.36 2.98 -21.02
N ALA A 237 0.05 2.75 -20.98
CA ALA A 237 -0.58 1.47 -21.31
C ALA A 237 -0.88 1.33 -22.81
N VAL A 238 -0.41 2.24 -23.65
CA VAL A 238 -0.61 2.17 -25.11
C VAL A 238 0.16 0.99 -25.69
N PRO A 239 -0.51 0.07 -26.41
CA PRO A 239 0.13 -1.09 -26.99
C PRO A 239 1.13 -0.72 -28.08
N ARG A 240 2.41 -1.03 -27.89
CA ARG A 240 3.40 -0.98 -28.98
C ARG A 240 3.28 -2.15 -29.94
N ASN A 241 2.89 -3.33 -29.40
CA ASN A 241 2.63 -4.56 -30.15
C ASN A 241 1.37 -5.26 -29.62
N PRO A 242 0.16 -4.81 -30.01
CA PRO A 242 -1.10 -5.33 -29.46
C PRO A 242 -1.35 -6.81 -29.75
N ALA A 243 -0.66 -7.41 -30.73
CA ALA A 243 -0.81 -8.82 -31.08
C ALA A 243 -0.18 -9.79 -30.06
N ASP A 244 0.80 -9.34 -29.27
CA ASP A 244 1.60 -10.21 -28.42
C ASP A 244 1.15 -10.23 -26.93
N ILE A 245 0.35 -9.25 -26.50
CA ILE A 245 -0.02 -9.02 -25.10
C ILE A 245 -1.52 -8.81 -24.99
N ASN A 246 -2.13 -9.31 -23.90
CA ASN A 246 -3.53 -9.03 -23.58
C ASN A 246 -3.65 -7.70 -22.85
N TYR A 247 -4.23 -6.69 -23.48
CA TYR A 247 -4.54 -5.40 -22.86
C TYR A 247 -6.00 -5.39 -22.38
N ILE A 248 -6.21 -5.14 -21.08
CA ILE A 248 -7.53 -5.12 -20.46
C ILE A 248 -7.71 -3.82 -19.71
N GLY A 249 -8.44 -2.90 -20.31
CA GLY A 249 -8.87 -1.69 -19.64
C GLY A 249 -10.05 -1.94 -18.70
N TYR A 250 -10.03 -1.28 -17.54
CA TYR A 250 -11.16 -1.29 -16.61
C TYR A 250 -11.52 0.13 -16.17
N THR A 251 -12.76 0.28 -15.73
CA THR A 251 -13.34 1.53 -15.22
C THR A 251 -14.00 1.28 -13.87
N VAL A 252 -14.67 2.30 -13.32
CA VAL A 252 -15.53 2.14 -12.13
C VAL A 252 -16.58 1.06 -12.39
N HIS A 253 -16.76 0.16 -11.41
CA HIS A 253 -17.82 -0.85 -11.49
C HIS A 253 -19.18 -0.16 -11.52
N PRO A 254 -20.11 -0.53 -12.43
CA PRO A 254 -21.48 -0.02 -12.43
C PRO A 254 -22.13 -0.20 -11.05
N HIS A 255 -22.70 0.86 -10.50
CA HIS A 255 -23.22 0.88 -9.15
C HIS A 255 -24.30 1.95 -8.93
N SER A 256 -25.00 1.82 -7.82
CA SER A 256 -25.83 2.88 -7.23
C SER A 256 -25.61 2.95 -5.72
N ILE A 257 -25.94 4.09 -5.14
CA ILE A 257 -25.96 4.28 -3.68
C ILE A 257 -27.41 4.46 -3.27
N ILE A 258 -27.92 3.52 -2.47
CA ILE A 258 -29.31 3.50 -2.00
C ILE A 258 -29.29 3.46 -0.48
N ASN A 259 -29.82 4.51 0.17
CA ASN A 259 -29.88 4.62 1.63
C ASN A 259 -28.53 4.39 2.33
N GLY A 260 -27.43 4.94 1.78
CA GLY A 260 -26.10 4.79 2.32
C GLY A 260 -25.44 3.41 2.09
N LYS A 261 -26.04 2.55 1.26
CA LYS A 261 -25.52 1.25 0.86
C LYS A 261 -25.07 1.27 -0.59
N THR A 262 -23.96 0.63 -0.88
CA THR A 262 -23.44 0.49 -2.24
C THR A 262 -23.97 -0.78 -2.88
N ILE A 263 -24.61 -0.65 -4.02
CA ILE A 263 -25.18 -1.75 -4.82
C ILE A 263 -24.41 -1.84 -6.13
N LEU A 264 -23.73 -2.95 -6.37
CA LEU A 264 -23.09 -3.24 -7.66
C LEU A 264 -24.13 -3.76 -8.64
N HIS A 265 -24.13 -3.22 -9.87
CA HIS A 265 -24.97 -3.73 -10.96
C HIS A 265 -24.14 -4.68 -11.82
N THR A 266 -24.49 -5.96 -11.84
CA THR A 266 -23.78 -6.96 -12.64
C THR A 266 -24.60 -7.33 -13.87
N LYS A 267 -23.93 -7.91 -14.89
CA LYS A 267 -24.61 -8.32 -16.13
C LYS A 267 -25.44 -9.60 -15.98
N LYS A 268 -25.07 -10.49 -15.05
CA LYS A 268 -25.65 -11.83 -14.94
C LYS A 268 -26.03 -12.23 -13.52
N GLU A 269 -25.31 -11.71 -12.52
CA GLU A 269 -25.48 -12.08 -11.11
C GLU A 269 -26.48 -11.19 -10.37
N GLY A 270 -27.10 -10.23 -11.09
CA GLY A 270 -28.07 -9.28 -10.52
C GLY A 270 -27.39 -8.16 -9.71
N ASP A 271 -28.16 -7.54 -8.84
CA ASP A 271 -27.72 -6.46 -7.96
C ASP A 271 -27.14 -7.03 -6.67
N ILE A 272 -25.97 -6.53 -6.28
CA ILE A 272 -25.20 -7.07 -5.15
C ILE A 272 -24.84 -5.94 -4.18
N GLU A 273 -25.37 -6.01 -2.96
CA GLU A 273 -24.97 -5.11 -1.87
C GLU A 273 -23.56 -5.49 -1.38
N ILE A 274 -22.68 -4.49 -1.23
CA ILE A 274 -21.33 -4.66 -0.72
C ILE A 274 -21.03 -3.64 0.40
N PRO A 275 -20.15 -3.99 1.36
CA PRO A 275 -19.78 -3.07 2.43
C PRO A 275 -18.84 -1.92 2.00
N LEU A 276 -18.17 -2.09 0.87
CA LEU A 276 -17.25 -1.07 0.34
C LEU A 276 -18.02 0.04 -0.39
N PHE A 277 -17.47 1.25 -0.34
CA PHE A 277 -18.02 2.40 -1.06
C PHE A 277 -16.91 3.31 -1.61
N GLY A 278 -17.31 4.25 -2.47
CA GLY A 278 -16.42 5.20 -3.13
C GLY A 278 -15.88 4.67 -4.45
N GLU A 279 -15.89 5.52 -5.48
CA GLU A 279 -15.51 5.13 -6.84
C GLU A 279 -14.10 4.52 -6.93
N HIS A 280 -13.14 5.02 -6.12
CA HIS A 280 -11.80 4.46 -6.09
C HIS A 280 -11.79 2.99 -5.62
N ASN A 281 -12.62 2.61 -4.63
CA ASN A 281 -12.78 1.21 -4.23
C ASN A 281 -13.50 0.39 -5.29
N LEU A 282 -14.47 0.98 -5.98
CA LEU A 282 -15.20 0.29 -7.06
C LEU A 282 -14.31 0.08 -8.31
N ARG A 283 -13.36 0.99 -8.58
CA ARG A 283 -12.28 0.76 -9.56
C ARG A 283 -11.37 -0.38 -9.12
N ASN A 284 -10.99 -0.42 -7.84
CA ASN A 284 -10.17 -1.52 -7.29
C ASN A 284 -10.87 -2.88 -7.42
N ILE A 285 -12.19 -2.93 -7.20
CA ILE A 285 -13.01 -4.14 -7.44
C ILE A 285 -12.96 -4.56 -8.90
N SER A 286 -13.10 -3.61 -9.84
CA SER A 286 -13.01 -3.92 -11.29
C SER A 286 -11.64 -4.48 -11.67
N ALA A 287 -10.55 -3.89 -11.17
CA ALA A 287 -9.20 -4.40 -11.39
C ALA A 287 -9.03 -5.83 -10.85
N ALA A 288 -9.40 -6.04 -9.59
CA ALA A 288 -9.33 -7.35 -8.94
C ALA A 288 -10.17 -8.42 -9.68
N LYS A 289 -11.34 -8.04 -10.17
CA LYS A 289 -12.22 -8.93 -10.98
C LYS A 289 -11.51 -9.38 -12.27
N GLU A 290 -10.88 -8.46 -13.00
CA GLU A 290 -10.18 -8.85 -14.23
C GLU A 290 -8.96 -9.73 -13.95
N VAL A 291 -8.23 -9.48 -12.84
CA VAL A 291 -7.18 -10.41 -12.39
C VAL A 291 -7.75 -11.78 -12.06
N CYS A 292 -8.78 -11.85 -11.20
CA CYS A 292 -9.42 -13.09 -10.79
C CYS A 292 -9.93 -13.90 -11.98
N LYS A 293 -10.54 -13.24 -12.96
CA LYS A 293 -10.99 -13.86 -14.23
C LYS A 293 -9.81 -14.48 -15.00
N LYS A 294 -8.65 -13.81 -15.06
CA LYS A 294 -7.45 -14.31 -15.75
C LYS A 294 -6.86 -15.54 -15.08
N ILE A 295 -7.02 -15.71 -13.78
CA ILE A 295 -6.57 -16.88 -13.03
C ILE A 295 -7.67 -17.92 -12.79
N GLY A 296 -8.78 -17.82 -13.55
CA GLY A 296 -9.82 -18.84 -13.63
C GLY A 296 -10.88 -18.80 -12.51
N ILE A 297 -11.03 -17.67 -11.81
CA ILE A 297 -12.16 -17.45 -10.89
C ILE A 297 -13.40 -17.04 -11.70
N LYS A 298 -14.52 -17.67 -11.44
CA LYS A 298 -15.80 -17.35 -12.10
C LYS A 298 -16.44 -16.12 -11.46
N ALA A 299 -17.24 -15.38 -12.24
CA ALA A 299 -17.91 -14.19 -11.74
C ALA A 299 -18.84 -14.43 -10.52
N PRO A 300 -19.66 -15.48 -10.46
CA PRO A 300 -20.47 -15.76 -9.28
C PRO A 300 -19.61 -15.90 -8.00
N ASP A 301 -18.50 -16.67 -8.07
CA ASP A 301 -17.61 -16.90 -6.93
C ASP A 301 -16.93 -15.61 -6.47
N PHE A 302 -16.52 -14.77 -7.44
CA PHE A 302 -15.94 -13.47 -7.16
C PHE A 302 -16.90 -12.55 -6.40
N TYR A 303 -18.13 -12.43 -6.87
CA TYR A 303 -19.11 -11.56 -6.25
C TYR A 303 -19.64 -12.11 -4.92
N GLU A 304 -19.71 -13.42 -4.75
CA GLU A 304 -20.07 -14.02 -3.45
C GLU A 304 -18.99 -13.70 -2.40
N ALA A 305 -17.71 -13.81 -2.76
CA ALA A 305 -16.63 -13.43 -1.88
C ALA A 305 -16.67 -11.94 -1.49
N LEU A 306 -17.03 -11.05 -2.41
CA LEU A 306 -17.11 -9.60 -2.12
C LEU A 306 -18.14 -9.23 -1.05
N LYS A 307 -19.19 -9.98 -0.87
CA LYS A 307 -20.22 -9.71 0.17
C LYS A 307 -19.64 -9.75 1.58
N THR A 308 -18.57 -10.52 1.79
CA THR A 308 -17.90 -10.69 3.08
C THR A 308 -16.61 -9.87 3.22
N PHE A 309 -16.17 -9.21 2.15
CA PHE A 309 -14.94 -8.41 2.16
C PHE A 309 -15.16 -7.06 2.84
N LYS A 310 -14.58 -6.87 4.02
CA LYS A 310 -14.75 -5.65 4.84
C LYS A 310 -13.83 -4.49 4.46
N GLY A 311 -12.92 -4.69 3.50
CA GLY A 311 -11.87 -3.73 3.13
C GLY A 311 -10.51 -4.08 3.73
N ALA A 312 -9.46 -3.41 3.27
CA ALA A 312 -8.14 -3.49 3.88
C ALA A 312 -8.04 -2.52 5.06
N ALA A 313 -7.31 -2.91 6.10
CA ALA A 313 -7.08 -2.07 7.27
C ALA A 313 -6.55 -0.68 6.85
N LYS A 314 -7.05 0.37 7.49
CA LYS A 314 -6.72 1.76 7.17
C LYS A 314 -7.01 2.15 5.69
N ARG A 315 -7.98 1.54 5.04
CA ARG A 315 -8.42 1.90 3.68
C ARG A 315 -9.92 2.17 3.71
N LEU A 316 -10.28 3.42 4.01
CA LEU A 316 -11.66 3.88 4.25
C LEU A 316 -12.37 2.97 5.28
N GLU A 317 -11.61 2.64 6.31
CA GLU A 317 -12.01 1.73 7.39
C GLU A 317 -13.04 2.40 8.29
N ARG A 318 -14.11 1.69 8.57
CA ARG A 318 -15.14 2.14 9.52
C ARG A 318 -14.74 1.75 10.93
N LEU A 319 -14.35 2.75 11.74
CA LEU A 319 -13.99 2.55 13.16
C LEU A 319 -15.22 2.44 14.06
N GLY A 320 -16.35 3.00 13.64
CA GLY A 320 -17.62 2.93 14.34
C GLY A 320 -18.73 3.68 13.60
N GLU A 321 -19.96 3.38 13.97
CA GLU A 321 -21.17 3.97 13.39
C GLU A 321 -22.29 4.04 14.42
N SER A 322 -23.04 5.16 14.41
CA SER A 322 -24.31 5.33 15.09
C SER A 322 -25.42 5.56 14.06
N SER A 323 -26.64 5.80 14.51
CA SER A 323 -27.76 6.13 13.62
C SER A 323 -27.54 7.43 12.83
N SER A 324 -26.74 8.36 13.35
CA SER A 324 -26.55 9.71 12.79
C SER A 324 -25.13 10.03 12.38
N SER A 325 -24.12 9.25 12.77
CA SER A 325 -22.71 9.55 12.52
C SER A 325 -21.89 8.30 12.18
N VAL A 326 -20.80 8.49 11.45
CA VAL A 326 -19.79 7.46 11.15
C VAL A 326 -18.40 8.04 11.38
N LEU A 327 -17.56 7.27 12.06
CA LEU A 327 -16.13 7.54 12.20
C LEU A 327 -15.35 6.65 11.23
N LEU A 328 -14.63 7.28 10.30
CA LEU A 328 -13.86 6.63 9.25
C LEU A 328 -12.37 6.95 9.39
N ARG A 329 -11.53 5.99 9.03
CA ARG A 329 -10.08 6.15 8.94
C ARG A 329 -9.57 5.70 7.57
N ASP A 330 -8.66 6.49 6.99
CA ASP A 330 -8.01 6.17 5.72
C ASP A 330 -6.51 6.47 5.75
N PHE A 331 -5.75 5.73 4.98
CA PHE A 331 -4.30 5.95 4.81
C PHE A 331 -4.01 7.05 3.76
N ALA A 332 -5.03 7.74 3.26
CA ALA A 332 -4.88 8.83 2.33
C ALA A 332 -4.01 9.94 2.92
N HIS A 333 -2.92 10.27 2.25
CA HIS A 333 -1.98 11.32 2.62
C HIS A 333 -1.44 12.08 1.41
N ALA A 334 -1.53 11.50 0.21
CA ALA A 334 -1.22 12.18 -1.05
C ALA A 334 -2.44 12.94 -1.57
N PRO A 335 -2.26 14.05 -2.31
CA PRO A 335 -3.34 14.94 -2.76
C PRO A 335 -4.50 14.24 -3.45
N SER A 336 -4.21 13.38 -4.43
CA SER A 336 -5.22 12.61 -5.17
C SER A 336 -6.01 11.65 -4.28
N LYS A 337 -5.34 11.02 -3.29
CA LYS A 337 -5.99 10.11 -2.32
C LYS A 337 -6.90 10.87 -1.36
N VAL A 338 -6.42 12.00 -0.83
CA VAL A 338 -7.22 12.90 0.04
C VAL A 338 -8.49 13.33 -0.67
N LYS A 339 -8.37 13.81 -1.92
CA LYS A 339 -9.51 14.21 -2.75
C LYS A 339 -10.50 13.05 -2.95
N ALA A 340 -10.02 11.90 -3.44
CA ALA A 340 -10.86 10.75 -3.74
C ALA A 340 -11.61 10.22 -2.51
N THR A 341 -10.94 10.14 -1.35
CA THR A 341 -11.56 9.68 -0.10
C THR A 341 -12.59 10.67 0.44
N THR A 342 -12.29 11.97 0.40
CA THR A 342 -13.23 13.03 0.82
C THR A 342 -14.49 13.03 -0.06
N GLU A 343 -14.32 12.94 -1.38
CA GLU A 343 -15.42 12.82 -2.33
C GLU A 343 -16.26 11.56 -2.09
N ALA A 344 -15.61 10.43 -1.85
CA ALA A 344 -16.29 9.15 -1.59
C ALA A 344 -17.20 9.21 -0.35
N VAL A 345 -16.71 9.76 0.76
CA VAL A 345 -17.51 9.87 1.99
C VAL A 345 -18.69 10.82 1.79
N LYS A 346 -18.46 11.97 1.12
CA LYS A 346 -19.55 12.92 0.86
C LYS A 346 -20.59 12.35 -0.10
N ALA A 347 -20.20 11.59 -1.11
CA ALA A 347 -21.12 10.92 -2.02
C ALA A 347 -21.94 9.81 -1.33
N GLN A 348 -21.32 9.07 -0.40
CA GLN A 348 -21.98 8.01 0.36
C GLN A 348 -23.01 8.56 1.35
N TYR A 349 -22.73 9.72 1.93
CA TYR A 349 -23.57 10.37 2.94
C TYR A 349 -23.86 11.83 2.60
N PRO A 350 -24.57 12.12 1.49
CA PRO A 350 -24.69 13.48 0.93
C PRO A 350 -25.38 14.47 1.88
N GLN A 351 -26.26 14.00 2.76
CA GLN A 351 -27.02 14.82 3.70
C GLN A 351 -26.31 15.03 5.04
N ARG A 352 -25.23 14.27 5.31
CA ARG A 352 -24.47 14.42 6.55
C ARG A 352 -23.35 15.46 6.39
N LYS A 353 -23.10 16.23 7.43
CA LYS A 353 -21.94 17.12 7.54
C LYS A 353 -20.67 16.27 7.52
N LEU A 354 -19.69 16.64 6.71
CA LEU A 354 -18.40 15.95 6.65
C LEU A 354 -17.30 16.80 7.29
N VAL A 355 -16.77 16.31 8.40
CA VAL A 355 -15.51 16.79 9.00
C VAL A 355 -14.39 15.91 8.47
N ALA A 356 -13.47 16.49 7.71
CA ALA A 356 -12.36 15.75 7.11
C ALA A 356 -11.03 16.32 7.62
N CYS A 357 -10.26 15.49 8.30
CA CYS A 357 -8.96 15.82 8.85
C CYS A 357 -7.87 15.05 8.14
N VAL A 358 -6.87 15.74 7.56
CA VAL A 358 -5.69 15.14 6.96
C VAL A 358 -4.43 15.47 7.75
N GLU A 359 -3.61 14.45 8.05
CA GLU A 359 -2.29 14.64 8.63
C GLU A 359 -1.23 14.72 7.53
N LEU A 360 -0.46 15.81 7.53
CA LEU A 360 0.75 15.95 6.72
C LEU A 360 1.92 15.36 7.51
N HIS A 361 2.42 14.22 7.04
CA HIS A 361 3.42 13.43 7.77
C HIS A 361 4.61 12.99 6.90
N THR A 362 4.44 12.86 5.57
CA THR A 362 5.46 12.38 4.65
C THR A 362 6.40 13.51 4.21
N PHE A 363 7.55 13.17 3.65
CA PHE A 363 8.46 14.15 3.05
C PHE A 363 7.79 15.00 1.98
N SER A 364 7.00 14.38 1.10
CA SER A 364 6.25 15.09 0.06
C SER A 364 5.22 16.05 0.67
N SER A 365 4.39 15.56 1.61
CA SER A 365 3.31 16.37 2.19
C SER A 365 3.78 17.53 3.07
N LEU A 366 5.03 17.49 3.58
CA LEU A 366 5.63 18.56 4.36
C LEU A 366 6.49 19.51 3.51
N ASN A 367 6.64 19.26 2.20
CA ASN A 367 7.46 20.06 1.30
C ASN A 367 6.64 21.22 0.72
N LYS A 368 7.06 22.47 0.96
CA LYS A 368 6.37 23.67 0.48
C LYS A 368 6.16 23.69 -1.04
N ASN A 369 7.13 23.18 -1.81
CA ASN A 369 7.03 23.12 -3.27
C ASN A 369 6.01 22.07 -3.75
N PHE A 370 5.68 21.08 -2.93
CA PHE A 370 4.71 20.05 -3.24
C PHE A 370 3.29 20.40 -2.75
N LEU A 371 3.18 21.21 -1.69
CA LEU A 371 1.89 21.59 -1.09
C LEU A 371 0.84 22.07 -2.10
N PRO A 372 1.16 22.84 -3.16
CA PRO A 372 0.16 23.28 -4.14
C PRO A 372 -0.61 22.13 -4.82
N GLN A 373 -0.08 20.91 -4.81
CA GLN A 373 -0.80 19.73 -5.32
C GLN A 373 -2.06 19.41 -4.49
N TYR A 374 -2.16 19.90 -3.23
CA TYR A 374 -3.36 19.71 -2.38
C TYR A 374 -4.51 20.67 -2.72
N VAL A 375 -4.35 21.57 -3.69
CA VAL A 375 -5.41 22.51 -4.06
C VAL A 375 -6.73 21.77 -4.30
N ARG A 376 -7.79 22.24 -3.64
CA ARG A 376 -9.15 21.70 -3.72
C ARG A 376 -9.34 20.24 -3.26
N SER A 377 -8.34 19.61 -2.63
CA SER A 377 -8.46 18.22 -2.19
C SER A 377 -9.46 18.00 -1.04
N LEU A 378 -9.78 19.04 -0.28
CA LEU A 378 -10.77 19.05 0.81
C LEU A 378 -12.05 19.84 0.49
N ASP A 379 -12.31 20.24 -0.74
CA ASP A 379 -13.48 21.07 -1.11
C ASP A 379 -14.84 20.43 -0.79
N ARG A 380 -14.89 19.09 -0.74
CA ARG A 380 -16.12 18.38 -0.39
C ARG A 380 -16.36 18.23 1.11
N ALA A 381 -15.38 18.63 1.93
CA ALA A 381 -15.55 18.66 3.39
C ALA A 381 -16.29 19.95 3.81
N ASP A 382 -17.28 19.79 4.68
CA ASP A 382 -17.99 20.96 5.28
C ASP A 382 -17.08 21.62 6.34
N VAL A 383 -16.23 20.84 7.01
CA VAL A 383 -15.19 21.29 7.94
C VAL A 383 -13.85 20.65 7.53
N PRO A 384 -13.04 21.34 6.73
CA PRO A 384 -11.71 20.87 6.35
C PRO A 384 -10.70 21.17 7.46
N ILE A 385 -9.94 20.14 7.86
CA ILE A 385 -8.90 20.24 8.89
C ILE A 385 -7.59 19.68 8.35
N VAL A 386 -6.50 20.38 8.62
CA VAL A 386 -5.14 19.91 8.41
C VAL A 386 -4.42 19.82 9.75
N PHE A 387 -3.76 18.71 9.98
CA PHE A 387 -2.87 18.50 11.11
C PHE A 387 -1.44 18.27 10.63
N PHE A 388 -0.46 18.88 11.30
CA PHE A 388 0.94 18.49 11.16
C PHE A 388 1.69 18.67 12.47
N SER A 389 2.73 17.86 12.66
CA SER A 389 3.56 17.94 13.87
C SER A 389 4.82 18.77 13.59
N PRO A 390 5.06 19.90 14.30
CA PRO A 390 6.32 20.63 14.21
C PRO A 390 7.55 19.75 14.50
N LYS A 391 7.43 18.84 15.49
CA LYS A 391 8.50 17.87 15.81
C LYS A 391 8.84 16.96 14.63
N THR A 392 7.84 16.55 13.85
CA THR A 392 8.06 15.74 12.63
C THR A 392 8.78 16.55 11.55
N VAL A 393 8.41 17.83 11.38
CA VAL A 393 9.07 18.73 10.42
C VAL A 393 10.55 18.91 10.78
N GLU A 394 10.84 19.18 12.06
CA GLU A 394 12.22 19.32 12.58
C GLU A 394 13.04 18.04 12.43
N HIS A 395 12.45 16.88 12.82
CA HIS A 395 13.11 15.58 12.69
C HIS A 395 13.49 15.28 11.24
N LYS A 396 12.62 15.64 10.30
CA LYS A 396 12.85 15.46 8.86
C LYS A 396 13.73 16.57 8.26
N ARG A 397 14.17 17.55 9.06
CA ARG A 397 14.99 18.71 8.66
C ARG A 397 14.34 19.48 7.49
N MET A 398 13.05 19.71 7.58
CA MET A 398 12.27 20.43 6.58
C MET A 398 11.97 21.86 7.04
N GLU A 399 11.60 22.72 6.11
CA GLU A 399 11.16 24.07 6.42
C GLU A 399 9.82 24.05 7.16
N MET A 400 9.69 24.86 8.22
CA MET A 400 8.48 24.93 9.02
C MET A 400 7.33 25.50 8.18
N LEU A 401 6.16 24.87 8.31
CA LEU A 401 4.92 25.29 7.64
C LEU A 401 4.18 26.31 8.50
N SER A 402 3.60 27.33 7.86
CA SER A 402 2.67 28.27 8.48
C SER A 402 1.22 27.92 8.14
N GLU A 403 0.25 28.44 8.90
CA GLU A 403 -1.16 28.33 8.54
C GLU A 403 -1.46 28.98 7.19
N GLU A 404 -0.79 30.09 6.88
CA GLU A 404 -0.96 30.83 5.62
C GLU A 404 -0.47 29.97 4.43
N ASP A 405 0.70 29.32 4.56
CA ASP A 405 1.18 28.36 3.55
C ASP A 405 0.13 27.29 3.24
N LEU A 406 -0.48 26.74 4.29
CA LEU A 406 -1.49 25.67 4.14
C LEU A 406 -2.81 26.18 3.57
N ARG A 407 -3.33 27.32 4.04
CA ARG A 407 -4.56 27.90 3.49
C ARG A 407 -4.41 28.26 2.01
N HIS A 408 -3.25 28.77 1.64
CA HIS A 408 -2.93 29.08 0.24
C HIS A 408 -2.83 27.79 -0.59
N ALA A 409 -2.10 26.80 -0.12
CA ALA A 409 -1.86 25.55 -0.84
C ALA A 409 -3.14 24.73 -1.06
N PHE A 410 -4.02 24.65 -0.05
CA PHE A 410 -5.30 23.95 -0.19
C PHE A 410 -6.37 24.78 -0.92
N GLY A 411 -6.15 26.09 -1.08
CA GLY A 411 -7.09 27.01 -1.71
C GLY A 411 -8.44 27.10 -0.97
N ASN A 412 -8.45 26.86 0.34
CA ASN A 412 -9.68 26.78 1.13
C ASN A 412 -9.63 27.73 2.35
N PRO A 413 -10.40 28.84 2.33
CA PRO A 413 -10.38 29.83 3.41
C PRO A 413 -10.98 29.30 4.74
N LYS A 414 -11.77 28.21 4.69
CA LYS A 414 -12.36 27.57 5.87
C LYS A 414 -11.41 26.57 6.54
N LEU A 415 -10.21 26.36 5.98
CA LEU A 415 -9.25 25.39 6.49
C LEU A 415 -8.86 25.73 7.93
N GLN A 416 -9.01 24.74 8.81
CA GLN A 416 -8.53 24.79 10.17
C GLN A 416 -7.20 24.03 10.26
N VAL A 417 -6.26 24.58 11.02
CA VAL A 417 -4.91 24.00 11.15
C VAL A 417 -4.63 23.69 12.62
N PHE A 418 -4.16 22.46 12.88
CA PHE A 418 -3.75 22.01 14.20
C PHE A 418 -2.32 21.46 14.16
N THR A 419 -1.56 21.73 15.22
CA THR A 419 -0.17 21.27 15.38
C THR A 419 0.04 20.44 16.65
N ASP A 420 -1.00 20.35 17.48
CA ASP A 420 -1.02 19.60 18.73
C ASP A 420 -2.21 18.64 18.76
N SER A 421 -1.95 17.37 19.07
CA SER A 421 -2.97 16.31 19.05
C SER A 421 -4.02 16.46 20.16
N THR A 422 -3.64 17.03 21.30
CA THR A 422 -4.57 17.28 22.40
C THR A 422 -5.56 18.38 22.03
N ALA A 423 -5.06 19.48 21.43
CA ALA A 423 -5.91 20.57 20.94
C ALA A 423 -6.87 20.09 19.82
N LEU A 424 -6.38 19.24 18.89
CA LEU A 424 -7.23 18.62 17.88
C LEU A 424 -8.32 17.74 18.52
N LEU A 425 -7.95 16.89 19.49
CA LEU A 425 -8.89 16.01 20.17
C LEU A 425 -10.00 16.81 20.89
N GLU A 426 -9.63 17.83 21.66
CA GLU A 426 -10.59 18.66 22.38
C GLU A 426 -11.51 19.44 21.43
N HIS A 427 -10.97 19.94 20.31
CA HIS A 427 -11.77 20.56 19.27
C HIS A 427 -12.82 19.58 18.70
N LEU A 428 -12.40 18.38 18.33
CA LEU A 428 -13.28 17.36 17.77
C LEU A 428 -14.32 16.86 18.79
N LYS A 429 -13.97 16.74 20.07
CA LYS A 429 -14.93 16.41 21.15
C LYS A 429 -15.99 17.48 21.38
N GLY A 430 -15.64 18.74 21.17
CA GLY A 430 -16.55 19.88 21.33
C GLY A 430 -17.53 20.09 20.17
N MET A 431 -17.43 19.30 19.10
CA MET A 431 -18.31 19.43 17.93
C MET A 431 -19.65 18.71 18.15
N ASP A 432 -20.68 19.20 17.45
CA ASP A 432 -21.96 18.50 17.32
C ASP A 432 -21.83 17.41 16.22
N TRP A 433 -22.01 16.15 16.61
CA TRP A 433 -21.92 14.98 15.75
C TRP A 433 -23.28 14.46 15.29
N GLN A 434 -24.36 15.16 15.64
CA GLN A 434 -25.65 14.79 15.09
C GLN A 434 -25.70 15.05 13.59
N ASN A 435 -26.00 14.03 12.80
CA ASN A 435 -25.97 14.08 11.33
C ASN A 435 -24.62 14.53 10.73
N ALA A 436 -23.52 14.05 11.32
CA ALA A 436 -22.16 14.41 10.93
C ALA A 436 -21.24 13.18 10.89
N ASN A 437 -20.31 13.16 9.95
CA ASN A 437 -19.30 12.12 9.81
C ASN A 437 -17.89 12.69 10.06
N LEU A 438 -17.02 11.91 10.69
CA LEU A 438 -15.60 12.22 10.84
C LEU A 438 -14.77 11.30 9.95
N LEU A 439 -13.93 11.90 9.11
CA LEU A 439 -12.94 11.21 8.28
C LEU A 439 -11.54 11.62 8.71
N LEU A 440 -10.76 10.65 9.21
CA LEU A 440 -9.35 10.80 9.56
C LEU A 440 -8.48 10.21 8.45
N MET A 441 -7.59 11.03 7.86
CA MET A 441 -6.72 10.63 6.74
C MET A 441 -5.26 10.82 7.12
N SER A 442 -4.49 9.72 7.22
CA SER A 442 -3.09 9.78 7.65
C SER A 442 -2.29 8.54 7.28
N SER A 443 -1.00 8.73 6.93
CA SER A 443 0.02 7.69 6.96
C SER A 443 0.74 7.58 8.33
N GLY A 444 0.47 8.49 9.23
CA GLY A 444 1.00 8.54 10.60
C GLY A 444 -0.03 8.16 11.66
N THR A 445 0.06 8.81 12.82
CA THR A 445 -0.77 8.53 14.00
C THR A 445 -1.40 9.78 14.63
N TYR A 446 -1.29 10.94 14.01
CA TYR A 446 -1.68 12.23 14.62
C TYR A 446 -1.02 12.45 16.00
N GLN A 447 0.28 12.11 16.13
CA GLN A 447 1.00 12.09 17.41
C GLN A 447 0.31 11.20 18.49
N ASN A 448 -0.14 10.01 18.08
CA ASN A 448 -0.86 9.06 18.94
C ASN A 448 -2.21 9.61 19.49
N LEU A 449 -2.99 10.23 18.60
CA LEU A 449 -4.36 10.68 18.91
C LEU A 449 -5.17 9.54 19.55
N ASP A 450 -5.84 9.85 20.68
CA ASP A 450 -6.70 8.87 21.37
C ASP A 450 -7.98 8.60 20.58
N LEU A 451 -7.92 7.54 19.76
CA LEU A 451 -9.04 7.12 18.91
C LEU A 451 -10.23 6.57 19.72
N GLU A 452 -10.01 5.99 20.91
CA GLU A 452 -11.10 5.48 21.76
C GLU A 452 -11.88 6.61 22.40
N ALA A 453 -11.18 7.65 22.88
CA ALA A 453 -11.83 8.87 23.39
C ALA A 453 -12.61 9.58 22.26
N LEU A 454 -12.03 9.65 21.06
CA LEU A 454 -12.68 10.26 19.90
C LEU A 454 -13.92 9.46 19.45
N LYS A 455 -13.84 8.14 19.43
CA LYS A 455 -14.96 7.25 19.10
C LYS A 455 -16.15 7.46 20.02
N LYS A 456 -15.89 7.58 21.33
CA LYS A 456 -16.94 7.87 22.33
C LYS A 456 -17.61 9.24 22.16
N ALA A 457 -16.89 10.20 21.60
CA ALA A 457 -17.44 11.55 21.37
C ALA A 457 -18.23 11.65 20.07
N VAL A 458 -17.85 10.90 19.02
CA VAL A 458 -18.44 10.95 17.69
C VAL A 458 -19.67 10.06 17.56
N LEU A 459 -19.74 8.95 18.30
CA LEU A 459 -20.77 7.91 18.20
C LEU A 459 -21.70 7.87 19.39
#